data_eb608c348d1cc89a9ac69756beb0af3d
#
_entry.id   eb608c348d1cc89a9ac69756beb0af3d
#
_cell.length_a   1.000
_cell.length_b   1.000
_cell.length_c   1.000
_cell.angle_alpha   90.00
_cell.angle_beta   90.00
_cell.angle_gamma   90.00
#
_symmetry.space_group_name_H-M   'P 1'
#
loop_
_entity.id
_entity.type
_entity.pdbx_description
1 polymer ?
#
loop_
_entity_poly.entity_id
_entity_poly.type
_entity_poly.pdbx_seq_one_letter_code
_entity_poly.pdbx_strand_id
1 'polypeptide(L)' 'MKDIAFNYMMLSRLQLDCKYYLGCGNRNIKHLWADTVEEHIAYMKELYNGFSEDEKPEWITLDDIENYEKEMSE' A
#
# COMPACT_ATOMS: atom_id res chain seq x y z
N MET A 1 -3.46 -19.53 -9.06
CA MET A 1 -2.89 -18.71 -10.13
C MET A 1 -2.92 -17.24 -9.72
N LYS A 2 -1.82 -16.55 -9.93
CA LYS A 2 -1.71 -15.14 -9.54
C LYS A 2 -2.43 -14.24 -10.53
N ASP A 3 -3.32 -13.39 -10.04
CA ASP A 3 -3.97 -12.40 -10.89
C ASP A 3 -3.19 -11.08 -10.77
N ILE A 4 -2.32 -10.84 -11.74
CA ILE A 4 -1.43 -9.68 -11.73
C ILE A 4 -2.23 -8.38 -11.83
N ALA A 5 -3.26 -8.36 -12.69
CA ALA A 5 -4.09 -7.17 -12.85
C ALA A 5 -4.82 -6.82 -11.55
N PHE A 6 -5.33 -7.81 -10.86
CA PHE A 6 -5.98 -7.62 -9.56
C PHE A 6 -4.98 -7.08 -8.53
N ASN A 7 -3.77 -7.66 -8.52
CA ASN A 7 -2.75 -7.25 -7.56
C ASN A 7 -2.29 -5.81 -7.81
N TYR A 8 -2.15 -5.40 -9.08
CA TYR A 8 -1.85 -4.01 -9.41
C TYR A 8 -2.96 -3.08 -8.93
N MET A 9 -4.21 -3.45 -9.18
CA MET A 9 -5.36 -2.66 -8.77
C MET A 9 -5.40 -2.50 -7.25
N MET A 10 -5.20 -3.60 -6.53
CA MET A 10 -5.21 -3.57 -5.07
C MET A 10 -4.09 -2.72 -4.51
N LEU A 11 -2.88 -2.87 -5.05
CA LEU A 11 -1.74 -2.08 -4.57
C LEU A 11 -1.96 -0.58 -4.83
N SER A 12 -2.49 -0.23 -5.99
CA SER A 12 -2.82 1.15 -6.32
C SER A 12 -3.86 1.72 -5.35
N ARG A 13 -4.89 0.93 -5.05
CA ARG A 13 -5.93 1.34 -4.12
C ARG A 13 -5.38 1.55 -2.72
N LEU A 14 -4.53 0.63 -2.26
CA LEU A 14 -3.91 0.74 -0.94
C LEU A 14 -3.02 1.98 -0.85
N GLN A 15 -2.31 2.30 -1.93
CA GLN A 15 -1.51 3.52 -1.99
C GLN A 15 -2.38 4.77 -1.88
N LEU A 16 -3.50 4.80 -2.59
CA LEU A 16 -4.45 5.92 -2.50
C LEU A 16 -5.01 6.05 -1.08
N ASP A 17 -5.29 4.93 -0.44
CA ASP A 17 -5.76 4.94 0.94
C ASP A 17 -4.71 5.54 1.88
N CYS A 18 -3.43 5.23 1.67
CA CYS A 18 -2.34 5.84 2.44
C CYS A 18 -2.31 7.36 2.27
N LYS A 19 -2.41 7.81 1.02
CA LYS A 19 -2.40 9.25 0.72
C LYS A 19 -3.60 9.95 1.35
N TYR A 20 -4.76 9.32 1.30
CA TYR A 20 -5.97 9.87 1.90
C TYR A 20 -5.83 9.95 3.42
N TYR A 21 -5.32 8.90 4.03
CA TYR A 21 -5.08 8.83 5.46
C TYR A 21 -4.17 9.98 5.94
N LEU A 22 -3.09 10.23 5.20
CA LEU A 22 -2.12 11.26 5.56
C LEU A 22 -2.62 12.68 5.26
N GLY A 23 -3.52 12.82 4.30
CA GLY A 23 -4.02 14.12 3.86
C GLY A 23 -5.43 14.42 4.34
N CYS A 24 -6.41 14.05 3.53
CA CYS A 24 -7.81 14.42 3.76
C CYS A 24 -8.48 13.64 4.88
N GLY A 25 -7.98 12.44 5.19
CA GLY A 25 -8.63 11.55 6.15
C GLY A 25 -8.32 11.83 7.61
N ASN A 26 -7.46 12.82 7.90
CA ASN A 26 -7.07 13.19 9.25
C ASN A 26 -6.53 12.02 10.08
N ARG A 27 -5.85 11.08 9.41
CA ARG A 27 -5.27 9.89 10.03
C ARG A 27 -6.33 9.00 10.69
N ASN A 28 -7.52 8.97 10.12
CA ASN A 28 -8.60 8.11 10.62
C ASN A 28 -8.43 6.71 10.04
N ILE A 29 -8.23 5.73 10.91
CA ILE A 29 -7.96 4.34 10.53
C ILE A 29 -9.10 3.73 9.72
N LYS A 30 -10.30 4.27 9.80
CA LYS A 30 -11.44 3.79 9.02
C LYS A 30 -11.25 3.97 7.51
N HIS A 31 -10.31 4.81 7.10
CA HIS A 31 -9.99 5.02 5.69
C HIS A 31 -9.00 4.01 5.16
N LEU A 32 -8.46 3.15 6.02
CA LEU A 32 -7.53 2.11 5.60
C LEU A 32 -8.28 0.82 5.28
N TRP A 33 -7.69 0.02 4.41
CA TRP A 33 -8.23 -1.29 4.07
C TRP A 33 -8.21 -2.25 5.27
N ALA A 34 -7.19 -2.14 6.11
CA ALA A 34 -7.00 -2.99 7.27
C ALA A 34 -7.31 -2.24 8.56
N ASP A 35 -7.40 -2.97 9.67
CA ASP A 35 -7.72 -2.38 10.96
C ASP A 35 -6.59 -1.56 11.56
N THR A 36 -5.36 -1.82 11.15
CA THR A 36 -4.19 -1.10 11.65
C THR A 36 -3.29 -0.67 10.50
N VAL A 37 -2.46 0.35 10.77
CA VAL A 37 -1.46 0.81 9.82
C VAL A 37 -0.50 -0.33 9.48
N GLU A 38 -0.04 -1.07 10.49
CA GLU A 38 0.90 -2.17 10.28
C GLU A 38 0.34 -3.22 9.33
N GLU A 39 -0.92 -3.59 9.49
CA GLU A 39 -1.55 -4.59 8.62
C GLU A 39 -1.70 -4.07 7.20
N HIS A 40 -2.08 -2.82 7.04
CA HIS A 40 -2.23 -2.18 5.73
C HIS A 40 -0.91 -2.19 4.99
N ILE A 41 0.17 -1.76 5.65
CA ILE A 41 1.50 -1.70 5.07
C ILE A 41 2.03 -3.11 4.78
N ALA A 42 1.80 -4.05 5.70
CA ALA A 42 2.22 -5.44 5.49
C ALA A 42 1.59 -6.04 4.24
N TYR A 43 0.32 -5.75 3.99
CA TYR A 43 -0.37 -6.21 2.79
C TYR A 43 0.23 -5.57 1.54
N MET A 44 0.54 -4.27 1.58
CA MET A 44 1.20 -3.60 0.45
C MET A 44 2.53 -4.25 0.13
N LYS A 45 3.34 -4.55 1.16
CA LYS A 45 4.63 -5.23 0.97
C LYS A 45 4.44 -6.62 0.37
N GLU A 46 3.45 -7.35 0.86
CA GLU A 46 3.15 -8.69 0.34
C GLU A 46 2.78 -8.63 -1.14
N LEU A 47 1.92 -7.71 -1.53
CA LEU A 47 1.54 -7.54 -2.93
C LEU A 47 2.74 -7.18 -3.78
N TYR A 48 3.55 -6.22 -3.33
CA TYR A 48 4.71 -5.75 -4.07
C TYR A 48 5.73 -6.88 -4.25
N ASN A 49 6.05 -7.59 -3.17
CA ASN A 49 7.03 -8.66 -3.21
C ASN A 49 6.54 -9.89 -3.98
N GLY A 50 5.23 -9.98 -4.19
CA GLY A 50 4.63 -11.05 -4.97
C GLY A 50 4.83 -10.90 -6.47
N PHE A 51 5.17 -9.69 -6.94
CA PHE A 51 5.47 -9.49 -8.36
C PHE A 51 6.89 -9.98 -8.66
N SER A 52 7.09 -10.55 -9.86
CA SER A 52 8.44 -10.82 -10.33
C SER A 52 9.12 -9.50 -10.70
N GLU A 53 10.44 -9.53 -10.88
CA GLU A 53 11.20 -8.31 -11.19
C GLU A 53 10.64 -7.56 -12.41
N ASP A 54 10.21 -8.32 -13.43
CA ASP A 54 9.68 -7.76 -14.66
C ASP A 54 8.28 -7.16 -14.48
N GLU A 55 7.58 -7.56 -13.43
CA GLU A 55 6.19 -7.20 -13.19
C GLU A 55 6.01 -6.09 -12.17
N LYS A 56 7.08 -5.75 -11.45
CA LYS A 56 6.99 -4.71 -10.41
C LYS A 56 6.58 -3.38 -11.02
N PRO A 57 5.61 -2.68 -10.41
CA PRO A 57 5.15 -1.39 -10.94
C PRO A 57 6.23 -0.33 -10.82
N GLU A 58 6.20 0.64 -11.74
CA GLU A 58 7.13 1.77 -11.71
C GLU A 58 6.61 2.92 -10.85
N TRP A 59 5.31 2.95 -10.61
CA TRP A 59 4.66 4.06 -9.89
C TRP A 59 4.76 3.95 -8.37
N ILE A 60 5.30 2.84 -7.84
CA ILE A 60 5.54 2.66 -6.42
C ILE A 60 6.74 1.73 -6.23
N THR A 61 7.55 2.01 -5.22
CA THR A 61 8.69 1.17 -4.86
C THR A 61 8.56 0.70 -3.43
N LEU A 62 9.41 -0.25 -3.02
CA LEU A 62 9.44 -0.69 -1.63
C LEU A 62 9.79 0.48 -0.70
N ASP A 63 10.69 1.37 -1.14
CA ASP A 63 11.03 2.56 -0.38
C ASP A 63 9.82 3.45 -0.16
N ASP A 64 8.97 3.59 -1.17
CA ASP A 64 7.73 4.36 -1.04
C ASP A 64 6.82 3.76 0.03
N ILE A 65 6.70 2.43 0.03
CA ILE A 65 5.86 1.73 1.00
C ILE A 65 6.41 1.94 2.42
N GLU A 66 7.73 1.84 2.58
CA GLU A 66 8.38 2.07 3.87
C GLU A 66 8.22 3.51 4.33
N ASN A 67 8.26 4.46 3.42
CA ASN A 67 8.02 5.87 3.75
C ASN A 67 6.59 6.10 4.22
N TYR A 68 5.60 5.47 3.58
CA TYR A 68 4.22 5.54 4.03
C TYR A 68 4.10 4.98 5.45
N GLU A 69 4.73 3.83 5.71
CA GLU A 69 4.72 3.23 7.03
C GLU A 69 5.25 4.19 8.08
N LYS A 70 6.38 4.81 7.79
CA LYS A 70 7.00 5.77 8.71
C LYS A 70 6.09 6.98 8.97
N GLU A 71 5.57 7.57 7.92
CA GLU A 71 4.72 8.75 8.03
C GLU A 71 3.39 8.45 8.73
N MET A 72 2.81 7.29 8.43
CA MET A 72 1.53 6.89 9.01
C MET A 72 1.66 6.48 10.47
N SER A 73 2.84 6.04 10.89
CA SER A 73 3.10 5.63 12.27
C SER A 73 3.46 6.80 13.20
N GLU A 74 3.73 7.96 12.62
CA GLU A 74 3.95 9.17 13.41
C GLU A 74 2.62 9.78 13.89
#